data_809a8367aa7f6f4e34f7ebe0521f66cc
#
_entry.id   809a8367aa7f6f4e34f7ebe0521f66cc
#
_cell.length_a   1.000
_cell.length_b   1.000
_cell.length_c   1.000
_cell.angle_alpha   90.00
_cell.angle_beta   90.00
_cell.angle_gamma   90.00
#
_symmetry.space_group_name_H-M   'P 1'
#
loop_
_entity.id
_entity.type
_entity.pdbx_description
1 polymer ?
#
loop_
_entity_poly.entity_id
_entity_poly.type
_entity_poly.pdbx_seq_one_letter_code
_entity_poly.pdbx_strand_id
1 'polypeptide(L)'
;MKRIRSKFLKVIFIIVAVIVLFIIVSFVRHKICSFREKELLTPLGKLVEVNGHNMSVYTEGEGDKTLVFLSGGGTCSPILDFKSLYSLLSNEYKIVVVEKFGYGFSDVVDEQRDIDTMLSETRMALEKAGIEGPYVLCPHSMSGLEALYWAQKYPEEVEAIIGLDMAVPAYYDEMHISIPITKLGQYGAALG
;
A
#
# COMPACT_ATOMS: atom_id res chain seq x y z
N MET A 1 42.59 30.22 20.92
CA MET A 1 41.39 29.34 21.05
C MET A 1 40.11 29.97 20.56
N LYS A 2 39.67 31.18 20.90
CA LYS A 2 38.40 31.81 20.43
C LYS A 2 38.27 31.91 18.91
N ARG A 3 39.34 32.18 18.16
CA ARG A 3 39.34 32.36 16.69
C ARG A 3 39.15 31.03 15.92
N ILE A 4 39.62 29.90 16.45
CA ILE A 4 39.47 28.56 15.89
C ILE A 4 38.02 28.10 16.09
N ARG A 5 37.45 28.31 17.27
CA ARG A 5 36.06 28.01 17.61
C ARG A 5 35.06 28.78 16.73
N SER A 6 35.36 30.05 16.42
CA SER A 6 34.55 30.86 15.51
C SER A 6 34.58 30.34 14.06
N LYS A 7 35.73 29.88 13.54
CA LYS A 7 35.85 29.30 12.21
C LYS A 7 35.10 27.97 12.13
N PHE A 8 35.23 27.14 13.14
CA PHE A 8 34.53 25.86 13.23
C PHE A 8 32.99 26.03 13.23
N LEU A 9 32.47 26.97 14.03
CA LEU A 9 31.04 27.30 14.05
C LEU A 9 30.55 27.84 12.71
N LYS A 10 31.34 28.63 11.99
CA LYS A 10 30.97 29.10 10.62
C LYS A 10 30.87 27.94 9.62
N VAL A 11 31.80 26.98 9.70
CA VAL A 11 31.75 25.79 8.81
C VAL A 11 30.52 24.96 9.11
N ILE A 12 30.21 24.71 10.40
CA ILE A 12 28.98 23.99 10.76
C ILE A 12 27.73 24.73 10.24
N PHE A 13 27.69 26.06 10.44
CA PHE A 13 26.56 26.85 9.95
C PHE A 13 26.38 26.75 8.42
N ILE A 14 27.50 26.82 7.67
CA ILE A 14 27.44 26.65 6.21
C ILE A 14 26.93 25.25 5.82
N ILE A 15 27.43 24.19 6.49
CA ILE A 15 26.97 22.83 6.23
C ILE A 15 25.45 22.69 6.49
N VAL A 16 25.01 23.20 7.64
CA VAL A 16 23.57 23.18 7.98
C VAL A 16 22.75 23.97 6.97
N ALA A 17 23.21 25.15 6.57
CA ALA A 17 22.53 25.97 5.56
C ALA A 17 22.43 25.26 4.20
N VAL A 18 23.49 24.55 3.77
CA VAL A 18 23.48 23.76 2.53
C VAL A 18 22.49 22.59 2.63
N ILE A 19 22.46 21.88 3.77
CA ILE A 19 21.50 20.79 3.98
C ILE A 19 20.07 21.32 3.94
N VAL A 20 19.78 22.41 4.63
CA VAL A 20 18.45 23.04 4.65
C VAL A 20 18.04 23.47 3.25
N LEU A 21 18.95 24.11 2.51
CA LEU A 21 18.68 24.51 1.12
C LEU A 21 18.40 23.31 0.24
N PHE A 22 19.17 22.22 0.38
CA PHE A 22 18.94 20.99 -0.37
C PHE A 22 17.55 20.41 -0.07
N ILE A 23 17.13 20.34 1.19
CA ILE A 23 15.80 19.87 1.59
C ILE A 23 14.71 20.74 0.97
N ILE A 24 14.85 22.08 1.02
CA ILE A 24 13.86 22.98 0.43
C ILE A 24 13.76 22.77 -1.07
N VAL A 25 14.89 22.69 -1.79
CA VAL A 25 14.91 22.47 -3.24
C VAL A 25 14.28 21.11 -3.60
N SER A 26 14.62 20.06 -2.87
CA SER A 26 14.02 18.71 -3.06
C SER A 26 12.52 18.74 -2.86
N PHE A 27 12.05 19.36 -1.79
CA PHE A 27 10.62 19.50 -1.50
C PHE A 27 9.86 20.26 -2.60
N VAL A 28 10.40 21.42 -3.02
CA VAL A 28 9.78 22.23 -4.10
C VAL A 28 9.76 21.45 -5.42
N ARG A 29 10.86 20.79 -5.77
CA ARG A 29 10.95 19.94 -6.96
C ARG A 29 9.92 18.82 -6.89
N HIS A 30 9.83 18.11 -5.76
CA HIS A 30 8.85 17.05 -5.55
C HIS A 30 7.42 17.55 -5.79
N LYS A 31 7.04 18.69 -5.19
CA LYS A 31 5.70 19.27 -5.39
C LYS A 31 5.42 19.64 -6.85
N ILE A 32 6.41 20.20 -7.56
CA ILE A 32 6.27 20.55 -8.99
C ILE A 32 6.12 19.27 -9.83
N CYS A 33 6.95 18.25 -9.61
CA CYS A 33 6.88 16.98 -10.33
C CYS A 33 5.53 16.30 -10.06
N SER A 34 5.13 16.14 -8.80
CA SER A 34 3.85 15.52 -8.42
C SER A 34 2.65 16.25 -9.06
N PHE A 35 2.69 17.58 -9.14
CA PHE A 35 1.63 18.34 -9.81
C PHE A 35 1.59 18.07 -11.33
N ARG A 36 2.74 18.00 -11.99
CA ARG A 36 2.83 17.70 -13.44
C ARG A 36 2.43 16.27 -13.78
N GLU A 37 2.79 15.33 -12.91
CA GLU A 37 2.54 13.90 -13.10
C GLU A 37 1.09 13.52 -12.79
N LYS A 38 0.34 14.38 -12.08
CA LYS A 38 -1.05 14.12 -11.71
C LYS A 38 -1.96 13.84 -12.93
N GLU A 39 -1.71 14.50 -14.05
CA GLU A 39 -2.47 14.28 -15.29
C GLU A 39 -2.13 12.95 -15.99
N LEU A 40 -0.96 12.35 -15.67
CA LEU A 40 -0.52 11.08 -16.23
C LEU A 40 -1.07 9.88 -15.43
N LEU A 41 -1.57 10.14 -14.21
CA LEU A 41 -2.09 9.10 -13.32
C LEU A 41 -3.54 8.78 -13.69
N THR A 42 -3.72 7.74 -14.49
CA THR A 42 -5.04 7.19 -14.82
C THR A 42 -5.24 5.89 -14.04
N PRO A 43 -6.33 5.75 -13.29
CA PRO A 43 -6.63 4.51 -12.59
C PRO A 43 -6.65 3.33 -13.56
N LEU A 44 -5.90 2.26 -13.24
CA LEU A 44 -5.88 1.01 -14.01
C LEU A 44 -7.08 0.13 -13.67
N GLY A 45 -7.59 0.25 -12.46
CA GLY A 45 -8.76 -0.46 -11.96
C GLY A 45 -10.03 0.40 -12.03
N LYS A 46 -11.17 -0.25 -11.74
CA LYS A 46 -12.45 0.42 -11.53
C LYS A 46 -12.45 1.06 -10.15
N LEU A 47 -12.79 2.35 -10.06
CA LEU A 47 -13.04 3.00 -8.78
C LEU A 47 -14.46 2.67 -8.31
N VAL A 48 -14.59 2.13 -7.11
CA VAL A 48 -15.85 1.84 -6.45
C VAL A 48 -15.95 2.64 -5.16
N GLU A 49 -17.15 3.11 -4.83
CA GLU A 49 -17.36 3.86 -3.61
C GLU A 49 -17.48 2.92 -2.41
N VAL A 50 -16.63 3.10 -1.41
CA VAL A 50 -16.63 2.39 -0.13
C VAL A 50 -16.63 3.42 0.98
N ASN A 51 -17.68 3.48 1.79
CA ASN A 51 -17.82 4.42 2.93
C ASN A 51 -17.64 5.91 2.54
N GLY A 52 -18.06 6.30 1.32
CA GLY A 52 -17.94 7.68 0.83
C GLY A 52 -16.58 8.03 0.19
N HIS A 53 -15.69 7.06 0.05
CA HIS A 53 -14.37 7.19 -0.57
C HIS A 53 -14.22 6.21 -1.75
N ASN A 54 -13.33 6.52 -2.69
CA ASN A 54 -13.08 5.67 -3.85
C ASN A 54 -12.00 4.63 -3.54
N MET A 55 -12.31 3.37 -3.78
CA MET A 55 -11.36 2.26 -3.73
C MET A 55 -11.16 1.67 -5.12
N SER A 56 -9.91 1.44 -5.49
CA SER A 56 -9.53 0.89 -6.80
C SER A 56 -9.55 -0.64 -6.76
N VAL A 57 -10.28 -1.24 -7.70
CA VAL A 57 -10.36 -2.69 -7.91
C VAL A 57 -10.00 -2.99 -9.35
N TYR A 58 -8.86 -3.64 -9.55
CA TYR A 58 -8.42 -4.08 -10.88
C TYR A 58 -8.85 -5.51 -11.14
N THR A 59 -9.26 -5.77 -12.39
CA THR A 59 -9.64 -7.12 -12.85
C THR A 59 -8.99 -7.44 -14.19
N GLU A 60 -8.54 -8.69 -14.37
CA GLU A 60 -8.00 -9.23 -15.62
C GLU A 60 -8.36 -10.71 -15.73
N GLY A 61 -8.61 -11.19 -16.95
CA GLY A 61 -9.01 -12.58 -17.19
C GLY A 61 -10.48 -12.90 -16.86
N GLU A 62 -10.94 -14.07 -17.33
CA GLU A 62 -12.35 -14.51 -17.25
C GLU A 62 -12.49 -15.98 -16.79
N GLY A 63 -11.50 -16.50 -16.06
CA GLY A 63 -11.53 -17.87 -15.54
C GLY A 63 -12.62 -18.09 -14.47
N ASP A 64 -12.99 -19.33 -14.27
CA ASP A 64 -14.04 -19.74 -13.31
C ASP A 64 -13.65 -19.49 -11.84
N LYS A 65 -12.35 -19.47 -11.54
CA LYS A 65 -11.83 -19.20 -10.21
C LYS A 65 -11.29 -17.78 -10.09
N THR A 66 -11.70 -17.09 -9.03
CA THR A 66 -11.29 -15.72 -8.74
C THR A 66 -10.12 -15.70 -7.77
N LEU A 67 -8.95 -15.23 -8.23
CA LEU A 67 -7.76 -14.99 -7.42
C LEU A 67 -7.75 -13.54 -6.94
N VAL A 68 -7.86 -13.33 -5.63
CA VAL A 68 -7.84 -11.99 -5.02
C VAL A 68 -6.47 -11.74 -4.41
N PHE A 69 -5.71 -10.84 -5.02
CA PHE A 69 -4.39 -10.43 -4.54
C PHE A 69 -4.51 -9.35 -3.47
N LEU A 70 -3.92 -9.61 -2.31
CA LEU A 70 -3.92 -8.73 -1.15
C LEU A 70 -2.50 -8.26 -0.86
N SER A 71 -2.28 -6.95 -0.93
CA SER A 71 -0.96 -6.36 -0.75
C SER A 71 -0.53 -6.28 0.71
N GLY A 72 0.76 -6.42 0.93
CA GLY A 72 1.41 -6.16 2.21
C GLY A 72 1.47 -4.68 2.56
N GLY A 73 2.20 -4.36 3.64
CA GLY A 73 2.40 -2.97 4.07
C GLY A 73 3.44 -2.24 3.21
N GLY A 74 3.21 -0.93 2.98
CA GLY A 74 4.18 -0.05 2.32
C GLY A 74 4.28 -0.18 0.79
N THR A 75 3.35 -0.91 0.17
CA THR A 75 3.24 -1.04 -1.28
C THR A 75 2.67 0.25 -1.90
N CYS A 76 3.33 0.79 -2.94
CA CYS A 76 2.85 2.00 -3.61
C CYS A 76 1.71 1.71 -4.59
N SER A 77 1.81 0.61 -5.35
CA SER A 77 0.79 0.19 -6.31
C SER A 77 0.67 -1.33 -6.37
N PRO A 78 -0.27 -1.92 -5.65
CA PRO A 78 -0.52 -3.36 -5.66
C PRO A 78 -0.71 -3.93 -7.07
N ILE A 79 -1.41 -3.21 -7.94
CA ILE A 79 -1.66 -3.63 -9.33
C ILE A 79 -0.33 -3.85 -10.06
N LEU A 80 0.65 -2.96 -9.90
CA LEU A 80 1.94 -3.06 -10.58
C LEU A 80 2.85 -4.10 -9.93
N ASP A 81 2.82 -4.22 -8.61
CA ASP A 81 3.69 -5.15 -7.86
C ASP A 81 3.38 -6.62 -8.21
N PHE A 82 2.11 -6.97 -8.36
CA PHE A 82 1.71 -8.33 -8.72
C PHE A 82 1.65 -8.59 -10.22
N LYS A 83 1.85 -7.57 -11.08
CA LYS A 83 1.63 -7.68 -12.52
C LYS A 83 2.40 -8.82 -13.17
N SER A 84 3.67 -8.98 -12.83
CA SER A 84 4.51 -10.04 -13.40
C SER A 84 4.00 -11.46 -13.11
N LEU A 85 3.32 -11.64 -11.97
CA LEU A 85 2.73 -12.91 -11.57
C LEU A 85 1.36 -13.11 -12.20
N TYR A 86 0.43 -12.19 -11.98
CA TYR A 86 -0.94 -12.41 -12.38
C TYR A 86 -1.14 -12.39 -13.90
N SER A 87 -0.31 -11.67 -14.67
CA SER A 87 -0.36 -11.72 -16.15
C SER A 87 -0.03 -13.09 -16.73
N LEU A 88 0.64 -13.96 -15.97
CA LEU A 88 0.87 -15.35 -16.37
C LEU A 88 -0.33 -16.25 -16.06
N LEU A 89 -1.22 -15.81 -15.18
CA LEU A 89 -2.36 -16.55 -14.66
C LEU A 89 -3.68 -16.12 -15.28
N SER A 90 -3.75 -14.91 -15.86
CA SER A 90 -4.99 -14.30 -16.36
C SER A 90 -5.65 -15.04 -17.54
N ASN A 91 -4.93 -15.96 -18.20
CA ASN A 91 -5.51 -16.82 -19.22
C ASN A 91 -6.39 -17.95 -18.65
N GLU A 92 -6.21 -18.32 -17.39
CA GLU A 92 -6.87 -19.45 -16.73
C GLU A 92 -7.76 -19.02 -15.55
N TYR A 93 -7.46 -17.88 -14.96
CA TYR A 93 -8.08 -17.38 -13.74
C TYR A 93 -8.62 -15.97 -13.92
N LYS A 94 -9.69 -15.66 -13.21
CA LYS A 94 -10.11 -14.27 -13.00
C LYS A 94 -9.23 -13.65 -11.93
N ILE A 95 -8.43 -12.68 -12.31
CA ILE A 95 -7.52 -11.94 -11.42
C ILE A 95 -8.24 -10.73 -10.86
N VAL A 96 -8.10 -10.51 -9.57
CA VAL A 96 -8.59 -9.32 -8.87
C VAL A 96 -7.49 -8.78 -7.98
N VAL A 97 -7.19 -7.49 -8.09
CA VAL A 97 -6.26 -6.79 -7.20
C VAL A 97 -7.02 -5.65 -6.53
N VAL A 98 -7.12 -5.69 -5.22
CA VAL A 98 -7.74 -4.61 -4.44
C VAL A 98 -6.64 -3.69 -3.91
N GLU A 99 -6.69 -2.43 -4.31
CA GLU A 99 -5.86 -1.38 -3.74
C GLU A 99 -6.58 -0.81 -2.52
N LYS A 100 -6.16 -1.22 -1.33
CA LYS A 100 -6.75 -0.72 -0.07
C LYS A 100 -6.59 0.78 0.05
N PHE A 101 -7.36 1.44 0.90
CA PHE A 101 -7.20 2.86 1.15
C PHE A 101 -5.76 3.22 1.51
N GLY A 102 -5.24 4.29 0.88
CA GLY A 102 -3.85 4.72 0.97
C GLY A 102 -2.89 4.04 0.01
N TYR A 103 -3.37 3.13 -0.86
CA TYR A 103 -2.56 2.44 -1.87
C TYR A 103 -3.04 2.77 -3.28
N GLY A 104 -2.10 2.85 -4.22
CA GLY A 104 -2.36 3.03 -5.64
C GLY A 104 -3.29 4.20 -5.94
N PHE A 105 -4.42 3.90 -6.57
CA PHE A 105 -5.43 4.88 -6.96
C PHE A 105 -6.60 5.01 -5.99
N SER A 106 -6.55 4.33 -4.85
CA SER A 106 -7.55 4.48 -3.80
C SER A 106 -7.33 5.75 -2.99
N ASP A 107 -8.43 6.31 -2.49
CA ASP A 107 -8.39 7.50 -1.64
C ASP A 107 -7.55 7.25 -0.38
N VAL A 108 -7.01 8.33 0.19
CA VAL A 108 -6.36 8.31 1.50
C VAL A 108 -7.40 8.69 2.54
N VAL A 109 -7.57 7.86 3.56
CA VAL A 109 -8.51 8.08 4.67
C VAL A 109 -7.75 8.23 5.98
N ASP A 110 -8.27 9.08 6.87
CA ASP A 110 -7.72 9.33 8.21
C ASP A 110 -8.62 8.64 9.27
N GLU A 111 -8.83 7.35 9.09
CA GLU A 111 -9.66 6.52 9.95
C GLU A 111 -8.84 5.40 10.58
N GLN A 112 -9.35 4.81 11.66
CA GLN A 112 -8.70 3.68 12.30
C GLN A 112 -8.64 2.50 11.33
N ARG A 113 -7.44 1.94 11.16
CA ARG A 113 -7.14 0.85 10.23
C ARG A 113 -6.96 -0.48 10.97
N ASP A 114 -7.99 -0.92 11.72
CA ASP A 114 -8.01 -2.27 12.29
C ASP A 114 -8.39 -3.33 11.24
N ILE A 115 -8.19 -4.59 11.59
CA ILE A 115 -8.39 -5.71 10.67
C ILE A 115 -9.86 -5.87 10.25
N ASP A 116 -10.80 -5.58 11.16
CA ASP A 116 -12.23 -5.65 10.88
C ASP A 116 -12.65 -4.60 9.84
N THR A 117 -12.19 -3.38 10.03
CA THR A 117 -12.45 -2.26 9.11
C THR A 117 -11.87 -2.56 7.73
N MET A 118 -10.58 -2.93 7.65
CA MET A 118 -9.93 -3.23 6.38
C MET A 118 -10.58 -4.40 5.63
N LEU A 119 -10.94 -5.47 6.33
CA LEU A 119 -11.64 -6.61 5.74
C LEU A 119 -13.03 -6.22 5.25
N SER A 120 -13.79 -5.47 6.04
CA SER A 120 -15.13 -4.99 5.65
C SER A 120 -15.08 -4.14 4.39
N GLU A 121 -14.11 -3.22 4.29
CA GLU A 121 -13.90 -2.37 3.13
C GLU A 121 -13.50 -3.17 1.89
N THR A 122 -12.59 -4.13 2.03
CA THR A 122 -12.16 -5.02 0.94
C THR A 122 -13.35 -5.82 0.40
N ARG A 123 -14.17 -6.41 1.28
CA ARG A 123 -15.36 -7.16 0.89
C ARG A 123 -16.40 -6.26 0.18
N MET A 124 -16.66 -5.07 0.72
CA MET A 124 -17.56 -4.09 0.10
C MET A 124 -17.06 -3.65 -1.26
N ALA A 125 -15.75 -3.45 -1.44
CA ALA A 125 -15.17 -3.10 -2.72
C ALA A 125 -15.37 -4.20 -3.77
N LEU A 126 -15.19 -5.47 -3.40
CA LEU A 126 -15.45 -6.62 -4.29
C LEU A 126 -16.92 -6.69 -4.69
N GLU A 127 -17.83 -6.59 -3.72
CA GLU A 127 -19.28 -6.58 -3.98
C GLU A 127 -19.67 -5.46 -4.95
N LYS A 128 -19.22 -4.23 -4.70
CA LYS A 128 -19.52 -3.07 -5.56
C LYS A 128 -18.83 -3.12 -6.92
N ALA A 129 -17.73 -3.86 -7.04
CA ALA A 129 -17.10 -4.16 -8.32
C ALA A 129 -17.85 -5.24 -9.11
N GLY A 130 -18.78 -5.97 -8.49
CA GLY A 130 -19.50 -7.10 -9.07
C GLY A 130 -18.67 -8.39 -9.10
N ILE A 131 -17.79 -8.55 -8.10
CA ILE A 131 -16.92 -9.72 -7.97
C ILE A 131 -17.52 -10.62 -6.88
N GLU A 132 -17.94 -11.82 -7.29
CA GLU A 132 -18.55 -12.80 -6.40
C GLU A 132 -17.55 -13.91 -6.02
N GLY A 133 -17.68 -14.43 -4.78
CA GLY A 133 -16.91 -15.56 -4.30
C GLY A 133 -17.49 -16.92 -4.71
N PRO A 134 -16.92 -18.02 -4.22
CA PRO A 134 -15.80 -18.05 -3.28
C PRO A 134 -14.46 -17.66 -3.93
N TYR A 135 -13.57 -17.07 -3.12
CA TYR A 135 -12.29 -16.54 -3.58
C TYR A 135 -11.12 -17.47 -3.25
N VAL A 136 -10.12 -17.48 -4.12
CA VAL A 136 -8.76 -17.92 -3.76
C VAL A 136 -7.98 -16.67 -3.35
N LEU A 137 -7.68 -16.51 -2.07
CA LEU A 137 -6.94 -15.35 -1.56
C LEU A 137 -5.44 -15.53 -1.79
N CYS A 138 -4.80 -14.51 -2.35
CA CYS A 138 -3.36 -14.48 -2.62
C CYS A 138 -2.70 -13.36 -1.79
N PRO A 139 -2.57 -13.54 -0.47
CA PRO A 139 -1.98 -12.53 0.40
C PRO A 139 -0.46 -12.49 0.29
N HIS A 140 0.10 -11.27 0.31
CA HIS A 140 1.52 -11.01 0.42
C HIS A 140 1.85 -10.36 1.77
N SER A 141 2.93 -10.84 2.42
CA SER A 141 3.45 -10.23 3.65
C SER A 141 2.36 -10.10 4.73
N MET A 142 2.20 -8.93 5.36
CA MET A 142 1.25 -8.72 6.46
C MET A 142 -0.23 -8.93 6.11
N SER A 143 -0.62 -8.92 4.82
CA SER A 143 -2.00 -9.28 4.44
C SER A 143 -2.33 -10.75 4.65
N GLY A 144 -1.34 -11.58 5.01
CA GLY A 144 -1.57 -12.94 5.50
C GLY A 144 -2.49 -12.98 6.72
N LEU A 145 -2.37 -12.02 7.63
CA LEU A 145 -3.27 -11.92 8.80
C LEU A 145 -4.71 -11.64 8.37
N GLU A 146 -4.90 -10.75 7.41
CA GLU A 146 -6.23 -10.41 6.88
C GLU A 146 -6.87 -11.61 6.17
N ALA A 147 -6.10 -12.33 5.35
CA ALA A 147 -6.59 -13.52 4.65
C ALA A 147 -6.98 -14.65 5.61
N LEU A 148 -6.19 -14.89 6.65
CA LEU A 148 -6.50 -15.88 7.68
C LEU A 148 -7.74 -15.48 8.49
N TYR A 149 -7.85 -14.20 8.83
CA TYR A 149 -9.02 -13.66 9.54
C TYR A 149 -10.28 -13.74 8.68
N TRP A 150 -10.16 -13.44 7.37
CA TRP A 150 -11.27 -13.58 6.42
C TRP A 150 -11.78 -15.01 6.35
N ALA A 151 -10.88 -15.98 6.13
CA ALA A 151 -11.23 -17.40 6.08
C ALA A 151 -11.84 -17.92 7.38
N GLN A 152 -11.43 -17.38 8.53
CA GLN A 152 -12.01 -17.74 9.83
C GLN A 152 -13.41 -17.14 10.02
N LYS A 153 -13.62 -15.90 9.62
CA LYS A 153 -14.85 -15.14 9.89
C LYS A 153 -15.95 -15.42 8.85
N TYR A 154 -15.55 -15.68 7.61
CA TYR A 154 -16.43 -15.92 6.46
C TYR A 154 -15.94 -17.13 5.63
N PRO A 155 -15.95 -18.33 6.20
CA PRO A 155 -15.37 -19.51 5.55
C PRO A 155 -16.03 -19.87 4.21
N GLU A 156 -17.29 -19.49 4.02
CA GLU A 156 -18.02 -19.72 2.76
C GLU A 156 -17.55 -18.82 1.62
N GLU A 157 -16.88 -17.73 1.92
CA GLU A 157 -16.35 -16.81 0.91
C GLU A 157 -14.94 -17.18 0.43
N VAL A 158 -14.24 -18.08 1.13
CA VAL A 158 -12.83 -18.38 0.89
C VAL A 158 -12.65 -19.84 0.51
N GLU A 159 -12.35 -20.11 -0.76
CA GLU A 159 -12.07 -21.46 -1.26
C GLU A 159 -10.69 -21.96 -0.82
N ALA A 160 -9.68 -21.08 -0.91
CA ALA A 160 -8.29 -21.40 -0.57
C ALA A 160 -7.48 -20.12 -0.27
N ILE A 161 -6.31 -20.31 0.35
CA ILE A 161 -5.30 -19.27 0.54
C ILE A 161 -3.98 -19.73 -0.09
N ILE A 162 -3.44 -18.93 -1.00
CA ILE A 162 -2.11 -19.13 -1.60
C ILE A 162 -1.20 -18.02 -1.08
N GLY A 163 -0.42 -18.31 -0.03
CA GLY A 163 0.47 -17.34 0.59
C GLY A 163 1.66 -16.96 -0.29
N LEU A 164 1.80 -15.67 -0.60
CA LEU A 164 2.93 -15.10 -1.31
C LEU A 164 3.88 -14.51 -0.25
N ASP A 165 4.72 -15.33 0.35
CA ASP A 165 5.59 -14.95 1.48
C ASP A 165 4.78 -14.22 2.59
N MET A 166 3.63 -14.80 2.93
CA MET A 166 2.67 -14.20 3.84
C MET A 166 3.11 -14.32 5.30
N ALA A 167 2.87 -13.27 6.08
CA ALA A 167 3.03 -13.32 7.52
C ALA A 167 1.87 -14.09 8.18
N VAL A 168 2.21 -14.83 9.24
CA VAL A 168 1.27 -15.51 10.11
C VAL A 168 1.33 -14.92 11.53
N PRO A 169 0.31 -15.11 12.40
CA PRO A 169 0.31 -14.50 13.74
C PRO A 169 1.59 -14.73 14.54
N ALA A 170 2.14 -15.93 14.56
CA ALA A 170 3.37 -16.26 15.28
C ALA A 170 4.60 -15.41 14.85
N TYR A 171 4.63 -14.89 13.64
CA TYR A 171 5.70 -14.00 13.19
C TYR A 171 5.74 -12.69 13.98
N TYR A 172 4.58 -12.19 14.39
CA TYR A 172 4.47 -10.90 15.09
C TYR A 172 4.77 -11.01 16.59
N ASP A 173 4.74 -12.21 17.16
CA ASP A 173 5.12 -12.43 18.55
C ASP A 173 6.61 -12.12 18.79
N GLU A 174 7.44 -12.26 17.75
CA GLU A 174 8.87 -12.00 17.79
C GLU A 174 9.29 -10.64 17.18
N MET A 175 8.34 -9.92 16.56
CA MET A 175 8.65 -8.67 15.84
C MET A 175 8.67 -7.46 16.77
N HIS A 176 9.80 -6.75 16.80
CA HIS A 176 9.93 -5.46 17.46
C HIS A 176 9.86 -4.31 16.47
N ILE A 177 8.73 -3.59 16.43
CA ILE A 177 8.54 -2.43 15.55
C ILE A 177 9.03 -1.16 16.26
N SER A 178 10.04 -0.50 15.69
CA SER A 178 10.53 0.77 16.23
C SER A 178 9.68 1.94 15.73
N ILE A 179 8.70 2.35 16.55
CA ILE A 179 7.80 3.49 16.25
C ILE A 179 8.56 4.79 15.86
N PRO A 180 9.68 5.18 16.52
CA PRO A 180 10.43 6.37 16.10
C PRO A 180 10.98 6.28 14.68
N ILE A 181 11.48 5.12 14.27
CA ILE A 181 12.03 4.90 12.92
C ILE A 181 10.91 4.96 11.88
N THR A 182 9.75 4.36 12.17
CA THR A 182 8.60 4.40 11.27
C THR A 182 8.10 5.83 11.05
N LYS A 183 8.00 6.64 12.12
CA LYS A 183 7.65 8.06 12.02
C LYS A 183 8.67 8.87 11.22
N LEU A 184 9.96 8.61 11.40
CA LEU A 184 11.01 9.27 10.62
C LEU A 184 10.89 8.96 9.13
N GLY A 185 10.56 7.70 8.79
CA GLY A 185 10.28 7.29 7.41
C GLY A 185 9.08 8.04 6.79
N GLN A 186 7.99 8.24 7.55
CA GLN A 186 6.83 9.03 7.10
C GLN A 186 7.20 10.49 6.78
N TYR A 187 8.01 11.13 7.64
CA TYR A 187 8.50 12.49 7.37
C TYR A 187 9.44 12.55 6.16
N GLY A 188 10.30 11.54 5.98
CA GLY A 188 11.16 11.43 4.81
C GLY A 188 10.36 11.34 3.51
N ALA A 189 9.35 10.49 3.46
CA ALA A 189 8.46 10.34 2.30
C ALA A 189 7.70 11.63 1.96
N ALA A 190 7.33 12.45 2.94
CA ALA A 190 6.68 13.74 2.71
C ALA A 190 7.61 14.81 2.12
N LEU A 191 8.92 14.61 2.22
CA LEU A 191 9.94 15.52 1.68
C LEU A 191 10.41 15.15 0.26
N GLY A 192 10.07 13.95 -0.24
CA GLY A 192 10.43 13.44 -1.57
C GLY A 192 11.71 12.67 -1.56
#